data_89b3ee1541769442c7ffdc94a7639b9f
#
_entry.id   89b3ee1541769442c7ffdc94a7639b9f
#
_cell.length_a   1.000
_cell.length_b   1.000
_cell.length_c   1.000
_cell.angle_alpha   90.00
_cell.angle_beta   90.00
_cell.angle_gamma   90.00
#
_symmetry.space_group_name_H-M   'P 1'
#
loop_
_entity.id
_entity.type
_entity.pdbx_description
1 polymer ?
#
loop_
_entity_poly.entity_id
_entity_poly.type
_entity_poly.pdbx_seq_one_letter_code
_entity_poly.pdbx_strand_id
1 'polypeptide(L)'
;MMKVSEIINKKLIKLNLESTNKNDVISELAELIDNEGRLDSFENYCANVREREDMSTTGIGFGIAIPHGKCMAVKEATVAFGRKEEGIDWQSLDGEPAKIIFLIAVPNETESNLHLKILAALSRKLMDEEFREELIKTQNEDQVLKILTDIFESVEK
;
A
#
# COMPACT_ATOMS: atom_id res chain seq x y z
N MET A 1 -3.32 -2.73 21.34
CA MET A 1 -4.12 -2.85 20.13
C MET A 1 -3.86 -1.65 19.20
N MET A 2 -3.56 -1.91 17.96
CA MET A 2 -3.25 -0.86 17.01
C MET A 2 -4.50 -0.15 16.52
N LYS A 3 -4.46 1.17 16.50
CA LYS A 3 -5.58 1.97 15.99
C LYS A 3 -5.42 2.21 14.49
N VAL A 4 -6.53 2.38 13.80
CA VAL A 4 -6.53 2.65 12.36
C VAL A 4 -5.69 3.89 12.04
N SER A 5 -5.76 4.93 12.85
CA SER A 5 -4.98 6.15 12.65
C SER A 5 -3.48 5.91 12.72
N GLU A 6 -3.05 4.78 13.25
CA GLU A 6 -1.64 4.40 13.30
C GLU A 6 -1.22 3.69 12.01
N ILE A 7 -2.17 3.08 11.29
CA ILE A 7 -1.89 2.36 10.04
C ILE A 7 -1.71 3.32 8.87
N ILE A 8 -2.57 4.35 8.79
CA ILE A 8 -2.50 5.33 7.70
C ILE A 8 -2.87 6.72 8.20
N ASN A 9 -2.22 7.73 7.62
CA ASN A 9 -2.56 9.13 7.85
C ASN A 9 -2.36 9.89 6.53
N LYS A 10 -2.70 11.17 6.52
CA LYS A 10 -2.66 11.99 5.30
C LYS A 10 -1.26 12.07 4.68
N LYS A 11 -0.21 12.01 5.49
CA LYS A 11 1.17 12.08 5.00
C LYS A 11 1.60 10.82 4.27
N LEU A 12 0.83 9.76 4.38
CA LEU A 12 1.09 8.49 3.70
C LEU A 12 0.32 8.35 2.39
N ILE A 13 -0.30 9.44 1.92
CA ILE A 13 -1.09 9.45 0.69
C ILE A 13 -0.43 10.36 -0.34
N LYS A 14 -0.15 9.82 -1.53
CA LYS A 14 0.43 10.59 -2.62
C LYS A 14 -0.41 10.39 -3.87
N LEU A 15 -1.20 11.39 -4.22
CA LEU A 15 -2.14 11.32 -5.35
C LEU A 15 -1.47 11.37 -6.72
N ASN A 16 -0.24 11.88 -6.78
CA ASN A 16 0.48 12.02 -8.05
C ASN A 16 1.91 11.52 -7.88
N LEU A 17 2.10 10.21 -8.09
CA LEU A 17 3.44 9.61 -8.03
C LEU A 17 4.32 10.18 -9.14
N GLU A 18 5.58 10.44 -8.83
CA GLU A 18 6.54 10.96 -9.79
C GLU A 18 7.28 9.86 -10.52
N SER A 19 7.46 8.71 -9.87
CA SER A 19 8.19 7.58 -10.44
C SER A 19 7.44 6.93 -11.58
N THR A 20 8.17 6.28 -12.48
CA THR A 20 7.61 5.69 -13.70
C THR A 20 7.79 4.18 -13.78
N ASN A 21 8.46 3.57 -12.80
CA ASN A 21 8.67 2.12 -12.77
C ASN A 21 8.42 1.56 -11.39
N LYS A 22 8.22 0.26 -11.34
CA LYS A 22 7.85 -0.46 -10.11
C LYS A 22 8.83 -0.20 -8.96
N ASN A 23 10.12 -0.38 -9.18
CA ASN A 23 11.11 -0.25 -8.12
C ASN A 23 11.17 1.17 -7.56
N ASP A 24 11.08 2.18 -8.41
CA ASP A 24 11.10 3.57 -7.98
C ASP A 24 9.82 3.93 -7.23
N VAL A 25 8.68 3.39 -7.64
CA VAL A 25 7.41 3.61 -6.93
C VAL A 25 7.49 3.02 -5.52
N ILE A 26 8.04 1.81 -5.38
CA ILE A 26 8.24 1.19 -4.08
C ILE A 26 9.09 2.11 -3.19
N SER A 27 10.20 2.63 -3.72
CA SER A 27 11.06 3.53 -2.96
C SER A 27 10.36 4.83 -2.61
N GLU A 28 9.61 5.40 -3.55
CA GLU A 28 8.90 6.65 -3.34
C GLU A 28 7.86 6.53 -2.22
N LEU A 29 7.09 5.45 -2.21
CA LEU A 29 6.10 5.22 -1.17
C LEU A 29 6.74 4.82 0.16
N ALA A 30 7.83 4.03 0.11
CA ALA A 30 8.56 3.67 1.32
C ALA A 30 9.16 4.90 2.00
N GLU A 31 9.54 5.90 1.23
CA GLU A 31 10.04 7.15 1.77
C GLU A 31 8.98 7.87 2.60
N LEU A 32 7.72 7.80 2.21
CA LEU A 32 6.63 8.36 3.01
C LEU A 32 6.54 7.65 4.37
N ILE A 33 6.70 6.33 4.37
CA ILE A 33 6.66 5.53 5.59
C ILE A 33 7.85 5.87 6.48
N ASP A 34 9.03 5.99 5.88
CA ASP A 34 10.26 6.34 6.59
C ASP A 34 10.18 7.73 7.22
N ASN A 35 9.62 8.68 6.49
CA ASN A 35 9.45 10.05 6.98
C ASN A 35 8.53 10.13 8.20
N GLU A 36 7.63 9.16 8.37
CA GLU A 36 6.77 9.05 9.55
C GLU A 36 7.45 8.33 10.71
N GLY A 37 8.74 8.00 10.55
CA GLY A 37 9.50 7.34 11.60
C GLY A 37 9.11 5.87 11.84
N ARG A 38 8.52 5.23 10.84
CA ARG A 38 7.99 3.87 10.96
C ARG A 38 8.95 2.76 10.54
N LEU A 39 10.12 3.12 10.01
CA LEU A 39 11.12 2.15 9.56
C LEU A 39 12.41 2.28 10.36
N ASP A 40 12.99 1.15 10.76
CA ASP A 40 14.35 1.12 11.33
C ASP A 40 15.40 1.19 10.23
N SER A 41 15.09 0.65 9.06
CA SER A 41 15.97 0.68 7.92
C SER A 41 15.16 0.76 6.63
N PHE A 42 15.20 1.93 6.00
CA PHE A 42 14.56 2.13 4.70
C PHE A 42 15.07 1.13 3.67
N GLU A 43 16.38 0.98 3.60
CA GLU A 43 17.02 0.10 2.61
C GLU A 43 16.62 -1.37 2.80
N ASN A 44 16.62 -1.85 4.03
CA ASN A 44 16.26 -3.23 4.31
C ASN A 44 14.78 -3.51 4.04
N TYR A 45 13.92 -2.54 4.36
CA TYR A 45 12.50 -2.68 4.06
C TYR A 45 12.27 -2.75 2.54
N CYS A 46 12.86 -1.83 1.79
CA CYS A 46 12.72 -1.82 0.32
C CYS A 46 13.23 -3.12 -0.29
N ALA A 47 14.36 -3.62 0.19
CA ALA A 47 14.92 -4.88 -0.29
C ALA A 47 13.94 -6.05 -0.03
N ASN A 48 13.32 -6.07 1.14
CA ASN A 48 12.34 -7.08 1.50
C ASN A 48 11.12 -7.04 0.57
N VAL A 49 10.62 -5.84 0.28
CA VAL A 49 9.48 -5.67 -0.63
C VAL A 49 9.85 -6.17 -2.04
N ARG A 50 11.02 -5.78 -2.53
CA ARG A 50 11.48 -6.19 -3.87
C ARG A 50 11.66 -7.71 -3.96
N GLU A 51 12.20 -8.32 -2.94
CA GLU A 51 12.36 -9.77 -2.89
C GLU A 51 11.00 -10.46 -2.97
N ARG A 52 10.00 -9.94 -2.25
CA ARG A 52 8.64 -10.48 -2.32
C ARG A 52 8.04 -10.31 -3.72
N GLU A 53 8.25 -9.16 -4.36
CA GLU A 53 7.78 -8.89 -5.72
C GLU A 53 8.43 -9.83 -6.74
N ASP A 54 9.70 -10.13 -6.56
CA ASP A 54 10.43 -11.02 -7.46
C ASP A 54 9.92 -12.46 -7.42
N MET A 55 9.29 -12.87 -6.33
CA MET A 55 8.70 -14.20 -6.21
C MET A 55 7.45 -14.34 -7.06
N SER A 56 6.61 -13.34 -7.05
CA SER A 56 5.41 -13.24 -7.89
C SER A 56 4.86 -11.84 -7.77
N THR A 57 4.29 -11.33 -8.84
CA THR A 57 3.77 -9.97 -8.85
C THR A 57 2.63 -9.76 -7.85
N THR A 58 2.60 -8.58 -7.22
CA THR A 58 1.47 -8.15 -6.39
C THR A 58 0.48 -7.28 -7.16
N GLY A 59 0.67 -7.16 -8.48
CA GLY A 59 -0.30 -6.51 -9.36
C GLY A 59 -1.49 -7.44 -9.57
N ILE A 60 -2.57 -7.22 -8.82
CA ILE A 60 -3.72 -8.13 -8.79
C ILE A 60 -4.69 -7.93 -9.94
N GLY A 61 -4.43 -6.93 -10.79
CA GLY A 61 -5.33 -6.58 -11.87
C GLY A 61 -6.23 -5.41 -11.49
N PHE A 62 -7.09 -5.01 -12.40
CA PHE A 62 -8.01 -3.89 -12.23
C PHE A 62 -7.30 -2.56 -11.96
N GLY A 63 -6.04 -2.44 -12.37
CA GLY A 63 -5.24 -1.22 -12.13
C GLY A 63 -4.68 -1.12 -10.73
N ILE A 64 -4.59 -2.21 -9.98
CA ILE A 64 -4.21 -2.21 -8.57
C ILE A 64 -3.00 -3.08 -8.28
N ALA A 65 -2.08 -2.58 -7.46
CA ALA A 65 -0.96 -3.36 -6.94
C ALA A 65 -0.90 -3.20 -5.42
N ILE A 66 -0.50 -4.27 -4.75
CA ILE A 66 -0.42 -4.30 -3.29
C ILE A 66 0.96 -4.81 -2.82
N PRO A 67 2.06 -4.13 -3.21
CA PRO A 67 3.38 -4.54 -2.73
C PRO A 67 3.43 -4.46 -1.21
N HIS A 68 4.18 -5.38 -0.60
CA HIS A 68 4.24 -5.43 0.85
C HIS A 68 5.53 -6.09 1.33
N GLY A 69 5.88 -5.76 2.57
CA GLY A 69 7.01 -6.39 3.24
C GLY A 69 6.72 -6.57 4.71
N LYS A 70 7.09 -7.75 5.23
CA LYS A 70 7.02 -8.06 6.65
C LYS A 70 8.44 -8.38 7.11
N CYS A 71 9.02 -7.53 7.93
CA CYS A 71 10.41 -7.71 8.35
C CYS A 71 10.74 -6.89 9.60
N MET A 72 11.92 -7.17 10.16
CA MET A 72 12.40 -6.49 11.37
C MET A 72 12.66 -5.00 11.16
N ALA A 73 12.80 -4.57 9.90
CA ALA A 73 13.06 -3.16 9.59
C ALA A 73 11.82 -2.28 9.76
N VAL A 74 10.66 -2.86 10.02
CA VAL A 74 9.41 -2.11 10.22
C VAL A 74 9.09 -2.02 11.71
N LYS A 75 8.87 -0.80 12.20
CA LYS A 75 8.52 -0.55 13.59
C LYS A 75 7.04 -0.74 13.87
N GLU A 76 6.19 -0.23 12.99
CA GLU A 76 4.74 -0.24 13.16
C GLU A 76 4.07 -0.54 11.83
N ALA A 77 2.97 -1.30 11.86
CA ALA A 77 2.19 -1.60 10.67
C ALA A 77 1.70 -0.31 10.02
N THR A 78 1.96 -0.16 8.74
CA THR A 78 1.70 1.09 8.02
C THR A 78 1.28 0.78 6.59
N VAL A 79 0.37 1.57 6.05
CA VAL A 79 -0.03 1.50 4.64
C VAL A 79 0.20 2.85 4.00
N ALA A 80 0.89 2.88 2.86
CA ALA A 80 1.04 4.08 2.05
C ALA A 80 0.24 3.89 0.76
N PHE A 81 -0.41 4.95 0.32
CA PHE A 81 -1.23 4.94 -0.89
C PHE A 81 -0.58 5.82 -1.96
N GLY A 82 -0.44 5.30 -3.17
CA GLY A 82 0.06 6.06 -4.30
C GLY A 82 -0.83 5.89 -5.52
N ARG A 83 -0.88 6.92 -6.35
CA ARG A 83 -1.66 6.89 -7.58
C ARG A 83 -0.82 7.44 -8.73
N LYS A 84 -0.94 6.79 -9.91
CA LYS A 84 -0.31 7.23 -11.13
C LYS A 84 -1.32 7.12 -12.27
N GLU A 85 -1.79 8.25 -12.76
CA GLU A 85 -2.84 8.28 -13.79
C GLU A 85 -2.45 7.51 -15.05
N GLU A 86 -1.21 7.63 -15.50
CA GLU A 86 -0.72 6.94 -16.69
C GLU A 86 -0.52 5.44 -16.46
N GLY A 87 -0.44 5.03 -15.20
CA GLY A 87 -0.19 3.64 -14.83
C GLY A 87 1.29 3.28 -14.83
N ILE A 88 1.60 2.23 -14.08
CA ILE A 88 2.95 1.67 -13.95
C ILE A 88 2.90 0.21 -14.39
N ASP A 89 3.85 -0.21 -15.21
CA ASP A 89 3.96 -1.63 -15.55
C ASP A 89 4.33 -2.39 -14.28
N TRP A 90 3.37 -3.13 -13.76
CA TRP A 90 3.55 -3.92 -12.53
C TRP A 90 3.61 -5.42 -12.81
N GLN A 91 3.60 -5.77 -14.10
CA GLN A 91 3.51 -7.17 -14.52
C GLN A 91 2.27 -7.81 -13.89
N SER A 92 1.17 -7.05 -13.89
CA SER A 92 -0.08 -7.47 -13.29
C SER A 92 -0.65 -8.73 -13.91
N LEU A 93 -1.44 -9.45 -13.14
CA LEU A 93 -2.02 -10.72 -13.58
C LEU A 93 -2.88 -10.60 -14.84
N ASP A 94 -3.51 -9.43 -15.05
CA ASP A 94 -4.34 -9.18 -16.23
C ASP A 94 -3.60 -8.46 -17.35
N GLY A 95 -2.30 -8.18 -17.16
CA GLY A 95 -1.50 -7.47 -18.16
C GLY A 95 -1.69 -5.98 -18.22
N GLU A 96 -2.57 -5.41 -17.41
CA GLU A 96 -2.86 -3.99 -17.41
C GLU A 96 -1.95 -3.23 -16.43
N PRO A 97 -1.65 -1.93 -16.70
CA PRO A 97 -0.83 -1.17 -15.78
C PRO A 97 -1.53 -0.90 -14.45
N ALA A 98 -0.74 -0.78 -13.39
CA ALA A 98 -1.24 -0.42 -12.08
C ALA A 98 -1.33 1.09 -11.96
N LYS A 99 -2.48 1.60 -11.55
CA LYS A 99 -2.72 3.03 -11.33
C LYS A 99 -2.83 3.38 -9.87
N ILE A 100 -3.20 2.40 -9.03
CA ILE A 100 -3.31 2.56 -7.59
C ILE A 100 -2.40 1.54 -6.94
N ILE A 101 -1.53 2.01 -6.06
CA ILE A 101 -0.57 1.16 -5.37
C ILE A 101 -0.71 1.35 -3.86
N PHE A 102 -0.88 0.22 -3.15
CA PHE A 102 -0.87 0.19 -1.69
C PHE A 102 0.42 -0.47 -1.23
N LEU A 103 1.33 0.30 -0.62
CA LEU A 103 2.54 -0.26 -0.07
C LEU A 103 2.31 -0.55 1.41
N ILE A 104 2.44 -1.81 1.80
CA ILE A 104 2.13 -2.27 3.15
C ILE A 104 3.40 -2.70 3.88
N ALA A 105 3.62 -2.12 5.06
CA ALA A 105 4.75 -2.44 5.91
C ALA A 105 4.25 -3.04 7.21
N VAL A 106 4.78 -4.22 7.58
CA VAL A 106 4.35 -4.93 8.78
C VAL A 106 5.55 -5.39 9.59
N PRO A 107 5.56 -5.17 10.92
CA PRO A 107 6.64 -5.68 11.77
C PRO A 107 6.69 -7.20 11.75
N ASN A 108 7.91 -7.74 11.83
CA ASN A 108 8.13 -9.17 11.82
C ASN A 108 7.51 -9.87 13.03
N GLU A 109 7.47 -9.20 14.16
CA GLU A 109 6.98 -9.74 15.43
C GLU A 109 5.51 -9.42 15.73
N THR A 110 4.70 -9.29 14.69
CA THR A 110 3.27 -9.04 14.88
C THR A 110 2.61 -10.32 15.38
N GLU A 111 2.00 -10.26 16.56
CA GLU A 111 1.34 -11.42 17.19
C GLU A 111 0.12 -11.91 16.43
N SER A 112 -0.57 -11.02 15.75
CA SER A 112 -1.73 -11.38 14.96
C SER A 112 -1.34 -11.41 13.49
N ASN A 113 -2.14 -12.05 12.66
CA ASN A 113 -1.95 -12.04 11.22
C ASN A 113 -2.46 -10.72 10.63
N LEU A 114 -2.03 -9.61 11.22
CA LEU A 114 -2.51 -8.29 10.86
C LEU A 114 -2.31 -7.98 9.37
N HIS A 115 -1.13 -8.33 8.83
CA HIS A 115 -0.86 -8.10 7.41
C HIS A 115 -1.85 -8.86 6.52
N LEU A 116 -2.20 -10.09 6.89
CA LEU A 116 -3.17 -10.87 6.13
C LEU A 116 -4.58 -10.28 6.23
N LYS A 117 -4.93 -9.74 7.39
CA LYS A 117 -6.23 -9.09 7.58
C LYS A 117 -6.34 -7.82 6.76
N ILE A 118 -5.27 -7.03 6.71
CA ILE A 118 -5.22 -5.81 5.89
C ILE A 118 -5.35 -6.16 4.41
N LEU A 119 -4.57 -7.15 3.95
CA LEU A 119 -4.62 -7.60 2.56
C LEU A 119 -6.00 -8.12 2.19
N ALA A 120 -6.61 -8.92 3.07
CA ALA A 120 -7.94 -9.47 2.81
C ALA A 120 -9.01 -8.37 2.75
N ALA A 121 -8.95 -7.40 3.65
CA ALA A 121 -9.90 -6.29 3.67
C ALA A 121 -9.79 -5.45 2.41
N LEU A 122 -8.56 -5.10 2.01
CA LEU A 122 -8.32 -4.35 0.78
C LEU A 122 -8.79 -5.13 -0.45
N SER A 123 -8.38 -6.39 -0.56
CA SER A 123 -8.72 -7.21 -1.73
C SER A 123 -10.22 -7.34 -1.90
N ARG A 124 -10.95 -7.53 -0.81
CA ARG A 124 -12.40 -7.67 -0.83
C ARG A 124 -13.06 -6.38 -1.34
N LYS A 125 -12.63 -5.24 -0.80
CA LYS A 125 -13.21 -3.94 -1.18
C LYS A 125 -12.84 -3.57 -2.61
N LEU A 126 -11.63 -3.94 -3.04
CA LEU A 126 -11.13 -3.62 -4.37
C LEU A 126 -11.82 -4.41 -5.50
N MET A 127 -12.64 -5.39 -5.16
CA MET A 127 -13.51 -6.07 -6.14
C MET A 127 -14.65 -5.18 -6.58
N ASP A 128 -14.98 -4.14 -5.82
CA ASP A 128 -16.06 -3.20 -6.13
C ASP A 128 -15.56 -2.14 -7.12
N GLU A 129 -16.13 -2.14 -8.32
CA GLU A 129 -15.74 -1.21 -9.38
C GLU A 129 -15.95 0.25 -8.99
N GLU A 130 -17.06 0.57 -8.31
CA GLU A 130 -17.33 1.94 -7.88
C GLU A 130 -16.27 2.44 -6.90
N PHE A 131 -15.83 1.56 -6.00
CA PHE A 131 -14.80 1.88 -5.05
C PHE A 131 -13.47 2.20 -5.76
N ARG A 132 -13.07 1.37 -6.73
CA ARG A 132 -11.84 1.60 -7.50
C ARG A 132 -11.91 2.92 -8.27
N GLU A 133 -13.04 3.20 -8.90
CA GLU A 133 -13.20 4.44 -9.65
C GLU A 133 -13.12 5.67 -8.76
N GLU A 134 -13.68 5.58 -7.55
CA GLU A 134 -13.62 6.69 -6.60
C GLU A 134 -12.17 7.00 -6.23
N LEU A 135 -11.35 5.97 -5.99
CA LEU A 135 -9.93 6.15 -5.67
C LEU A 135 -9.15 6.71 -6.86
N ILE A 136 -9.53 6.34 -8.09
CA ILE A 136 -8.86 6.82 -9.29
C ILE A 136 -9.21 8.29 -9.58
N LYS A 137 -10.43 8.70 -9.33
CA LYS A 137 -10.94 10.02 -9.72
C LYS A 137 -10.76 11.12 -8.68
N THR A 138 -10.76 10.78 -7.40
CA THR A 138 -10.73 11.82 -6.36
C THR A 138 -9.44 12.64 -6.41
N GLN A 139 -9.57 13.95 -6.20
CA GLN A 139 -8.42 14.85 -6.09
C GLN A 139 -8.22 15.31 -4.64
N ASN A 140 -8.93 14.70 -3.71
CA ASN A 140 -8.92 15.10 -2.31
C ASN A 140 -8.30 14.01 -1.45
N GLU A 141 -7.14 14.31 -0.85
CA GLU A 141 -6.44 13.38 0.02
C GLU A 141 -7.26 13.00 1.26
N ASP A 142 -8.05 13.93 1.77
CA ASP A 142 -8.92 13.67 2.93
C ASP A 142 -9.99 12.63 2.60
N GLN A 143 -10.50 12.65 1.37
CA GLN A 143 -11.47 11.65 0.93
C GLN A 143 -10.83 10.26 0.84
N VAL A 144 -9.62 10.17 0.29
CA VAL A 144 -8.88 8.91 0.24
C VAL A 144 -8.67 8.38 1.66
N LEU A 145 -8.23 9.26 2.56
CA LEU A 145 -7.99 8.87 3.95
C LEU A 145 -9.26 8.33 4.60
N LYS A 146 -10.39 8.98 4.39
CA LYS A 146 -11.66 8.53 4.94
C LYS A 146 -12.05 7.15 4.41
N ILE A 147 -11.94 6.96 3.11
CA ILE A 147 -12.27 5.69 2.46
C ILE A 147 -11.43 4.56 3.05
N LEU A 148 -10.12 4.75 3.14
CA LEU A 148 -9.21 3.74 3.63
C LEU A 148 -9.38 3.50 5.13
N THR A 149 -9.64 4.55 5.90
CA THR A 149 -9.91 4.44 7.31
C THR A 149 -11.11 3.54 7.57
N ASP A 150 -12.19 3.71 6.80
CA ASP A 150 -13.39 2.88 6.94
C ASP A 150 -13.08 1.40 6.70
N ILE A 151 -12.22 1.09 5.72
CA ILE A 151 -11.81 -0.28 5.44
C ILE A 151 -11.02 -0.86 6.63
N PHE A 152 -10.04 -0.11 7.11
CA PHE A 152 -9.17 -0.60 8.17
C PHE A 152 -9.86 -0.70 9.52
N GLU A 153 -10.89 0.11 9.77
CA GLU A 153 -11.70 -0.04 10.98
C GLU A 153 -12.38 -1.40 11.02
N SER A 154 -12.73 -1.96 9.87
CA SER A 154 -13.33 -3.29 9.82
C SER A 154 -12.36 -4.39 10.25
N VAL A 155 -11.04 -4.13 10.14
CA VAL A 155 -10.00 -5.09 10.54
C VAL A 155 -9.86 -5.17 12.05
N GLU A 156 -10.14 -4.10 12.76
CA GLU A 156 -10.02 -4.03 14.22
C GLU A 156 -11.13 -4.77 14.97
N LYS A 157 -12.21 -5.11 14.27
CA LYS A 157 -13.38 -5.74 14.89
C LYS A 157 -13.36 -7.26 14.79
#